data_c1ffcb3757d3d082cabe305afe5c3da5
#
_entry.id   c1ffcb3757d3d082cabe305afe5c3da5
#
_cell.length_a   1.000
_cell.length_b   1.000
_cell.length_c   1.000
_cell.angle_alpha   90.00
_cell.angle_beta   90.00
_cell.angle_gamma   90.00
#
_symmetry.space_group_name_H-M   'P 1'
#
loop_
_entity.id
_entity.type
_entity.pdbx_description
1 polymer ?
#
loop_
_entity_poly.entity_id
_entity_poly.type
_entity_poly.pdbx_seq_one_letter_code
_entity_poly.pdbx_strand_id
1 'polypeptide(L)'
;MRSLLFAVFAVLPLAAAAQSPATHQHGFGDAEKWSHVFDDPQRDEWQKPHEVIQALALPPGAAVADIGAGTGYFSVRLANMLKPGKVYAVDIEPDMVKYLAERAKRDALPNLVAVAGAADSPRLPAKVDVALFVDVYHHVEARERYFRGLRKALKPGGRVAIVDFRLDSPEGPPKEARIAPERVKAEMKKAGYVLVAEHSFLPRQYFLVFRGASM
;
A
#
# COMPACT_ATOMS: atom_id res chain seq x y z
N MET A 1 -52.19 -47.49 -4.59
CA MET A 1 -51.75 -46.21 -5.15
C MET A 1 -50.69 -45.61 -4.22
N ARG A 2 -49.39 -45.68 -4.59
CA ARG A 2 -48.29 -45.12 -3.80
C ARG A 2 -47.85 -43.84 -4.47
N SER A 3 -48.08 -42.67 -3.82
CA SER A 3 -47.62 -41.37 -4.32
C SER A 3 -46.16 -41.20 -3.96
N LEU A 4 -45.30 -41.05 -4.98
CA LEU A 4 -43.92 -40.62 -4.85
C LEU A 4 -43.89 -39.07 -4.75
N LEU A 5 -43.44 -38.55 -3.63
CA LEU A 5 -43.06 -37.14 -3.51
C LEU A 5 -41.64 -36.95 -4.06
N PHE A 6 -41.51 -36.21 -5.15
CA PHE A 6 -40.22 -35.70 -5.61
C PHE A 6 -39.88 -34.44 -4.85
N ALA A 7 -38.81 -34.54 -4.05
CA ALA A 7 -38.22 -33.35 -3.43
C ALA A 7 -37.27 -32.69 -4.43
N VAL A 8 -37.62 -31.52 -4.92
CA VAL A 8 -36.75 -30.70 -5.80
C VAL A 8 -35.80 -29.92 -4.88
N PHE A 9 -34.52 -30.32 -4.85
CA PHE A 9 -33.46 -29.53 -4.23
C PHE A 9 -33.10 -28.38 -5.17
N ALA A 10 -33.46 -27.18 -4.82
CA ALA A 10 -32.98 -25.95 -5.47
C ALA A 10 -31.53 -25.71 -5.07
N VAL A 11 -30.60 -25.99 -5.98
CA VAL A 11 -29.19 -25.60 -5.84
C VAL A 11 -29.09 -24.10 -6.15
N LEU A 12 -29.00 -23.27 -5.11
CA LEU A 12 -28.65 -21.86 -5.27
C LEU A 12 -27.20 -21.75 -5.73
N PRO A 13 -26.90 -21.04 -6.85
CA PRO A 13 -25.53 -20.81 -7.24
C PRO A 13 -24.85 -19.89 -6.22
N LEU A 14 -23.77 -20.36 -5.60
CA LEU A 14 -22.86 -19.55 -4.84
C LEU A 14 -22.24 -18.53 -5.79
N ALA A 15 -22.68 -17.30 -5.75
CA ALA A 15 -22.04 -16.21 -6.48
C ALA A 15 -20.60 -16.05 -5.95
N ALA A 16 -19.63 -16.55 -6.70
CA ALA A 16 -18.23 -16.29 -6.44
C ALA A 16 -18.03 -14.76 -6.52
N ALA A 17 -17.70 -14.13 -5.39
CA ALA A 17 -17.37 -12.71 -5.37
C ALA A 17 -16.17 -12.49 -6.31
N ALA A 18 -16.37 -11.79 -7.41
CA ALA A 18 -15.33 -11.46 -8.35
C ALA A 18 -14.26 -10.62 -7.62
N GLN A 19 -13.03 -11.13 -7.60
CA GLN A 19 -11.90 -10.43 -6.99
C GLN A 19 -11.52 -9.24 -7.88
N SER A 20 -11.21 -8.09 -7.28
CA SER A 20 -10.73 -6.94 -8.02
C SER A 20 -9.36 -7.26 -8.62
N PRO A 21 -9.19 -7.25 -9.96
CA PRO A 21 -7.88 -7.43 -10.59
C PRO A 21 -6.99 -6.21 -10.30
N ALA A 22 -5.68 -6.37 -10.43
CA ALA A 22 -4.77 -5.24 -10.56
C ALA A 22 -5.17 -4.45 -11.80
N THR A 23 -5.15 -3.11 -11.71
CA THR A 23 -5.51 -2.26 -12.85
C THR A 23 -4.33 -2.02 -13.78
N HIS A 24 -3.11 -2.31 -13.32
CA HIS A 24 -1.89 -2.17 -14.10
C HIS A 24 -0.78 -3.04 -13.52
N GLN A 25 -0.12 -3.83 -14.36
CA GLN A 25 1.02 -4.66 -13.98
C GLN A 25 2.22 -4.29 -14.84
N HIS A 26 3.33 -3.92 -14.18
CA HIS A 26 4.66 -3.79 -14.78
C HIS A 26 5.66 -4.63 -13.98
N GLY A 27 6.62 -5.24 -14.67
CA GLY A 27 7.83 -5.73 -14.02
C GLY A 27 8.79 -4.56 -13.79
N PHE A 28 9.18 -4.34 -12.56
CA PHE A 28 10.15 -3.31 -12.16
C PHE A 28 11.52 -3.92 -11.86
N GLY A 29 11.89 -5.01 -12.54
CA GLY A 29 13.27 -5.50 -12.55
C GLY A 29 14.26 -4.42 -13.01
N ASP A 30 15.55 -4.55 -12.66
CA ASP A 30 16.59 -3.55 -12.90
C ASP A 30 16.39 -2.25 -12.07
N ALA A 31 16.58 -2.39 -10.76
CA ALA A 31 16.39 -1.30 -9.80
C ALA A 31 17.30 -0.08 -10.08
N GLU A 32 18.50 -0.29 -10.64
CA GLU A 32 19.41 0.81 -10.99
C GLU A 32 18.81 1.71 -12.07
N LYS A 33 18.24 1.11 -13.10
CA LYS A 33 17.53 1.85 -14.16
C LYS A 33 16.35 2.65 -13.60
N TRP A 34 15.54 2.02 -12.73
CA TRP A 34 14.38 2.68 -12.15
C TRP A 34 14.74 3.74 -11.10
N SER A 35 15.95 3.70 -10.50
CA SER A 35 16.38 4.70 -9.54
C SER A 35 16.39 6.11 -10.13
N HIS A 36 16.76 6.25 -11.40
CA HIS A 36 16.73 7.54 -12.09
C HIS A 36 15.33 8.14 -12.25
N VAL A 37 14.30 7.29 -12.25
CA VAL A 37 12.90 7.71 -12.36
C VAL A 37 12.28 7.91 -10.97
N PHE A 38 12.50 6.94 -10.08
CA PHE A 38 11.85 6.92 -8.76
C PHE A 38 12.47 7.89 -7.76
N ASP A 39 13.75 8.21 -7.91
CA ASP A 39 14.48 9.14 -7.05
C ASP A 39 14.69 10.52 -7.71
N ASP A 40 13.98 10.85 -8.81
CA ASP A 40 14.04 12.16 -9.45
C ASP A 40 13.70 13.27 -8.43
N PRO A 41 14.60 14.25 -8.20
CA PRO A 41 14.35 15.37 -7.27
C PRO A 41 13.11 16.21 -7.62
N GLN A 42 12.72 16.29 -8.89
CA GLN A 42 11.52 17.01 -9.32
C GLN A 42 10.22 16.39 -8.74
N ARG A 43 10.31 15.13 -8.32
CA ARG A 43 9.22 14.43 -7.64
C ARG A 43 8.81 15.11 -6.31
N ASP A 44 9.75 15.75 -5.63
CA ASP A 44 9.50 16.45 -4.37
C ASP A 44 8.48 17.60 -4.51
N GLU A 45 8.44 18.28 -5.67
CA GLU A 45 7.54 19.41 -5.92
C GLU A 45 6.07 19.02 -5.90
N TRP A 46 5.74 17.83 -6.42
CA TRP A 46 4.34 17.39 -6.56
C TRP A 46 3.95 16.29 -5.57
N GLN A 47 4.88 15.43 -5.16
CA GLN A 47 4.59 14.34 -4.22
C GLN A 47 4.78 14.74 -2.76
N LYS A 48 5.51 15.85 -2.50
CA LYS A 48 5.65 16.49 -1.18
C LYS A 48 5.93 15.49 -0.05
N PRO A 49 7.02 14.70 -0.14
CA PRO A 49 7.24 13.56 0.75
C PRO A 49 7.34 13.98 2.23
N HIS A 50 7.88 15.15 2.54
CA HIS A 50 7.95 15.65 3.91
C HIS A 50 6.58 15.92 4.48
N GLU A 51 5.70 16.60 3.74
CA GLU A 51 4.34 16.91 4.15
C GLU A 51 3.50 15.64 4.29
N VAL A 52 3.69 14.66 3.39
CA VAL A 52 3.05 13.34 3.50
C VAL A 52 3.47 12.66 4.81
N ILE A 53 4.77 12.60 5.11
CA ILE A 53 5.27 11.96 6.34
C ILE A 53 4.79 12.71 7.59
N GLN A 54 4.80 14.05 7.58
CA GLN A 54 4.27 14.87 8.68
C GLN A 54 2.78 14.61 8.93
N ALA A 55 1.98 14.52 7.86
CA ALA A 55 0.55 14.25 7.96
C ALA A 55 0.23 12.85 8.52
N LEU A 56 1.18 11.91 8.46
CA LEU A 56 1.03 10.61 9.15
C LEU A 56 1.03 10.77 10.68
N ALA A 57 1.49 11.88 11.24
CA ALA A 57 1.55 12.13 12.67
C ALA A 57 2.09 10.91 13.45
N LEU A 58 3.31 10.50 13.10
CA LEU A 58 3.95 9.30 13.65
C LEU A 58 4.48 9.58 15.06
N PRO A 59 4.18 8.73 16.05
CA PRO A 59 4.75 8.88 17.36
C PRO A 59 6.26 8.58 17.35
N PRO A 60 7.04 9.11 18.31
CA PRO A 60 8.43 8.71 18.49
C PRO A 60 8.56 7.19 18.61
N GLY A 61 9.55 6.62 17.92
CA GLY A 61 9.75 5.17 17.93
C GLY A 61 8.75 4.36 17.09
N ALA A 62 7.94 4.99 16.24
CA ALA A 62 7.00 4.31 15.35
C ALA A 62 7.68 3.27 14.46
N ALA A 63 6.95 2.21 14.16
CA ALA A 63 7.28 1.26 13.11
C ALA A 63 6.39 1.55 11.89
N VAL A 64 6.99 1.76 10.73
CA VAL A 64 6.30 2.03 9.47
C VAL A 64 6.69 0.97 8.43
N ALA A 65 5.72 0.48 7.69
CA ALA A 65 5.97 -0.30 6.49
C ALA A 65 5.68 0.59 5.27
N ASP A 66 6.67 0.76 4.41
CA ASP A 66 6.54 1.37 3.09
C ASP A 66 6.35 0.22 2.09
N ILE A 67 5.13 0.06 1.59
CA ILE A 67 4.71 -1.08 0.77
C ILE A 67 4.82 -0.71 -0.71
N GLY A 68 5.53 -1.53 -1.50
CA GLY A 68 5.94 -1.19 -2.87
C GLY A 68 6.98 -0.07 -2.84
N ALA A 69 7.98 -0.24 -1.99
CA ALA A 69 8.97 0.80 -1.69
C ALA A 69 9.83 1.20 -2.90
N GLY A 70 9.90 0.35 -3.92
CA GLY A 70 10.74 0.56 -5.09
C GLY A 70 12.20 0.75 -4.70
N THR A 71 12.80 1.87 -5.11
CA THR A 71 14.18 2.23 -4.76
C THR A 71 14.31 2.85 -3.36
N GLY A 72 13.20 3.10 -2.64
CA GLY A 72 13.20 3.60 -1.27
C GLY A 72 13.04 5.11 -1.14
N TYR A 73 12.40 5.76 -2.10
CA TYR A 73 12.16 7.21 -2.09
C TYR A 73 11.51 7.71 -0.80
N PHE A 74 10.44 7.07 -0.32
CA PHE A 74 9.83 7.34 0.98
C PHE A 74 10.58 6.67 2.12
N SER A 75 11.04 5.44 1.94
CA SER A 75 11.71 4.64 2.98
C SER A 75 12.91 5.34 3.60
N VAL A 76 13.78 5.95 2.78
CA VAL A 76 14.97 6.68 3.24
C VAL A 76 14.58 7.92 4.04
N ARG A 77 13.60 8.68 3.56
CA ARG A 77 13.08 9.86 4.27
C ARG A 77 12.46 9.50 5.61
N LEU A 78 11.63 8.44 5.62
CA LEU A 78 11.06 7.90 6.85
C LEU A 78 12.14 7.46 7.83
N ALA A 79 13.17 6.72 7.37
CA ALA A 79 14.24 6.24 8.22
C ALA A 79 15.07 7.38 8.85
N ASN A 80 15.27 8.47 8.12
CA ASN A 80 15.94 9.66 8.65
C ASN A 80 15.10 10.41 9.69
N MET A 81 13.78 10.49 9.47
CA MET A 81 12.86 11.23 10.36
C MET A 81 12.47 10.42 11.61
N LEU A 82 12.47 9.07 11.53
CA LEU A 82 11.99 8.19 12.60
C LEU A 82 13.11 7.60 13.44
N LYS A 83 13.99 8.41 13.99
CA LYS A 83 14.99 7.95 14.96
C LYS A 83 14.49 8.27 16.38
N PRO A 84 14.22 7.21 17.21
CA PRO A 84 14.57 5.78 17.14
C PRO A 84 13.48 4.83 16.60
N GLY A 85 12.79 5.10 15.52
CA GLY A 85 11.78 4.23 14.93
C GLY A 85 12.35 3.12 14.03
N LYS A 86 11.43 2.39 13.34
CA LYS A 86 11.77 1.31 12.41
C LYS A 86 11.01 1.49 11.10
N VAL A 87 11.70 1.30 9.98
CA VAL A 87 11.10 1.33 8.64
C VAL A 87 11.31 -0.03 7.97
N TYR A 88 10.23 -0.66 7.53
CA TYR A 88 10.23 -1.84 6.69
C TYR A 88 9.93 -1.41 5.25
N ALA A 89 10.96 -1.41 4.41
CA ALA A 89 10.84 -1.15 2.98
C ALA A 89 10.49 -2.47 2.29
N VAL A 90 9.23 -2.61 1.88
CA VAL A 90 8.68 -3.86 1.34
C VAL A 90 8.53 -3.74 -0.16
N ASP A 91 9.08 -4.67 -0.90
CA ASP A 91 8.82 -4.80 -2.33
C ASP A 91 8.66 -6.26 -2.74
N ILE A 92 7.96 -6.52 -3.85
CA ILE A 92 7.79 -7.87 -4.40
C ILE A 92 8.89 -8.21 -5.41
N GLU A 93 9.54 -7.21 -5.99
CA GLU A 93 10.60 -7.39 -6.97
C GLU A 93 11.94 -7.69 -6.26
N PRO A 94 12.59 -8.83 -6.53
CA PRO A 94 13.85 -9.21 -5.86
C PRO A 94 14.96 -8.18 -6.03
N ASP A 95 15.05 -7.54 -7.21
CA ASP A 95 16.05 -6.51 -7.50
C ASP A 95 15.84 -5.26 -6.64
N MET A 96 14.58 -4.85 -6.42
CA MET A 96 14.26 -3.73 -5.53
C MET A 96 14.61 -4.06 -4.08
N VAL A 97 14.30 -5.27 -3.61
CA VAL A 97 14.64 -5.70 -2.24
C VAL A 97 16.16 -5.69 -2.02
N LYS A 98 16.92 -6.18 -3.00
CA LYS A 98 18.39 -6.12 -2.96
C LYS A 98 18.89 -4.68 -2.94
N TYR A 99 18.40 -3.84 -3.84
CA TYR A 99 18.76 -2.42 -3.92
C TYR A 99 18.48 -1.69 -2.61
N LEU A 100 17.29 -1.90 -2.00
CA LEU A 100 16.91 -1.32 -0.71
C LEU A 100 17.87 -1.74 0.42
N ALA A 101 18.27 -3.01 0.46
CA ALA A 101 19.22 -3.51 1.46
C ALA A 101 20.62 -2.89 1.30
N GLU A 102 21.07 -2.72 0.06
CA GLU A 102 22.34 -2.04 -0.27
C GLU A 102 22.28 -0.54 0.04
N ARG A 103 21.16 0.11 -0.31
CA ARG A 103 20.91 1.52 -0.01
C ARG A 103 20.91 1.78 1.51
N ALA A 104 20.25 0.94 2.29
CA ALA A 104 20.24 1.06 3.76
C ALA A 104 21.67 1.03 4.35
N LYS A 105 22.55 0.19 3.82
CA LYS A 105 23.97 0.12 4.24
C LYS A 105 24.75 1.34 3.79
N ARG A 106 24.65 1.70 2.50
CA ARG A 106 25.34 2.84 1.89
C ARG A 106 25.00 4.16 2.60
N ASP A 107 23.72 4.36 2.90
CA ASP A 107 23.19 5.59 3.49
C ASP A 107 23.25 5.56 5.05
N ALA A 108 23.88 4.54 5.64
CA ALA A 108 24.02 4.35 7.10
C ALA A 108 22.68 4.45 7.87
N LEU A 109 21.66 3.73 7.38
CA LEU A 109 20.30 3.69 7.94
C LEU A 109 20.00 2.35 8.64
N PRO A 110 20.50 2.12 9.87
CA PRO A 110 20.34 0.82 10.57
C PRO A 110 18.88 0.52 10.97
N ASN A 111 18.01 1.52 10.91
CA ASN A 111 16.58 1.40 11.18
C ASN A 111 15.74 1.13 9.90
N LEU A 112 16.36 1.08 8.72
CA LEU A 112 15.72 0.70 7.46
C LEU A 112 15.99 -0.80 7.18
N VAL A 113 14.93 -1.57 7.03
CA VAL A 113 14.98 -3.02 6.77
C VAL A 113 14.25 -3.34 5.47
N ALA A 114 14.98 -3.86 4.50
CA ALA A 114 14.38 -4.36 3.26
C ALA A 114 13.65 -5.68 3.52
N VAL A 115 12.44 -5.83 2.98
CA VAL A 115 11.58 -7.00 3.17
C VAL A 115 11.05 -7.48 1.82
N ALA A 116 11.22 -8.76 1.52
CA ALA A 116 10.59 -9.40 0.37
C ALA A 116 9.12 -9.68 0.67
N GLY A 117 8.25 -8.89 0.07
CA GLY A 117 6.80 -9.06 0.11
C GLY A 117 6.30 -10.16 -0.83
N ALA A 118 5.00 -10.33 -0.90
CA ALA A 118 4.30 -11.15 -1.87
C ALA A 118 3.04 -10.43 -2.35
N ALA A 119 2.49 -10.86 -3.50
CA ALA A 119 1.30 -10.26 -4.09
C ALA A 119 0.07 -10.27 -3.16
N ASP A 120 0.00 -11.22 -2.23
CA ASP A 120 -1.12 -11.39 -1.29
C ASP A 120 -0.81 -10.92 0.13
N SER A 121 0.46 -10.57 0.45
CA SER A 121 0.88 -10.20 1.81
C SER A 121 2.21 -9.43 1.79
N PRO A 122 2.38 -8.39 2.63
CA PRO A 122 3.64 -7.69 2.77
C PRO A 122 4.70 -8.49 3.55
N ARG A 123 4.37 -9.63 4.14
CA ARG A 123 5.25 -10.52 4.93
C ARG A 123 6.06 -9.78 6.00
N LEU A 124 5.44 -8.81 6.67
CA LEU A 124 6.12 -8.00 7.69
C LEU A 124 6.63 -8.86 8.85
N PRO A 125 7.88 -8.66 9.30
CA PRO A 125 8.46 -9.41 10.41
C PRO A 125 7.90 -8.98 11.78
N ALA A 126 7.27 -7.81 11.86
CA ALA A 126 6.63 -7.28 13.07
C ALA A 126 5.43 -6.39 12.72
N LYS A 127 4.55 -6.17 13.70
CA LYS A 127 3.42 -5.25 13.55
C LYS A 127 3.88 -3.80 13.48
N VAL A 128 3.19 -3.00 12.66
CA VAL A 128 3.52 -1.60 12.39
C VAL A 128 2.43 -0.64 12.86
N ASP A 129 2.82 0.60 13.11
CA ASP A 129 1.90 1.70 13.42
C ASP A 129 1.23 2.22 12.15
N VAL A 130 1.96 2.22 11.03
CA VAL A 130 1.45 2.65 9.72
C VAL A 130 1.97 1.73 8.63
N ALA A 131 1.08 1.32 7.72
CA ALA A 131 1.41 0.77 6.41
C ALA A 131 1.12 1.86 5.37
N LEU A 132 2.16 2.35 4.69
CA LEU A 132 2.12 3.40 3.68
C LEU A 132 2.16 2.75 2.30
N PHE A 133 1.27 3.16 1.41
CA PHE A 133 1.19 2.77 0.00
C PHE A 133 1.26 4.05 -0.84
N VAL A 134 2.32 4.24 -1.62
CA VAL A 134 2.47 5.39 -2.51
C VAL A 134 2.63 4.89 -3.94
N ASP A 135 1.66 5.21 -4.79
CA ASP A 135 1.61 4.76 -6.20
C ASP A 135 1.58 3.22 -6.36
N VAL A 136 0.96 2.53 -5.41
CA VAL A 136 0.97 1.06 -5.31
C VAL A 136 -0.44 0.46 -5.25
N TYR A 137 -1.44 1.20 -4.73
CA TYR A 137 -2.78 0.65 -4.54
C TYR A 137 -3.38 0.08 -5.83
N HIS A 138 -3.13 0.73 -6.97
CA HIS A 138 -3.60 0.28 -8.28
C HIS A 138 -2.91 -1.00 -8.79
N HIS A 139 -1.75 -1.37 -8.23
CA HIS A 139 -1.06 -2.63 -8.53
C HIS A 139 -1.54 -3.81 -7.68
N VAL A 140 -2.24 -3.57 -6.57
CA VAL A 140 -2.66 -4.64 -5.67
C VAL A 140 -3.82 -5.43 -6.27
N GLU A 141 -3.65 -6.73 -6.41
CA GLU A 141 -4.72 -7.66 -6.78
C GLU A 141 -5.60 -8.04 -5.59
N ALA A 142 -6.84 -8.42 -5.85
CA ALA A 142 -7.78 -8.87 -4.81
C ALA A 142 -7.78 -7.94 -3.57
N ARG A 143 -7.80 -6.62 -3.79
CA ARG A 143 -7.57 -5.58 -2.79
C ARG A 143 -8.32 -5.81 -1.47
N GLU A 144 -9.62 -6.13 -1.53
CA GLU A 144 -10.40 -6.40 -0.31
C GLU A 144 -9.80 -7.52 0.54
N ARG A 145 -9.31 -8.59 -0.09
CA ARG A 145 -8.67 -9.73 0.60
C ARG A 145 -7.32 -9.32 1.16
N TYR A 146 -6.49 -8.65 0.36
CA TYR A 146 -5.17 -8.17 0.76
C TYR A 146 -5.26 -7.26 1.99
N PHE A 147 -6.07 -6.21 1.92
CA PHE A 147 -6.20 -5.26 3.03
C PHE A 147 -6.89 -5.87 4.27
N ARG A 148 -7.82 -6.81 4.10
CA ARG A 148 -8.35 -7.58 5.23
C ARG A 148 -7.26 -8.39 5.94
N GLY A 149 -6.36 -9.01 5.19
CA GLY A 149 -5.20 -9.73 5.72
C GLY A 149 -4.20 -8.81 6.42
N LEU A 150 -3.95 -7.64 5.85
CA LEU A 150 -3.02 -6.62 6.37
C LEU A 150 -3.37 -6.16 7.78
N ARG A 151 -4.64 -6.20 8.20
CA ARG A 151 -5.05 -5.86 9.57
C ARG A 151 -4.27 -6.62 10.65
N LYS A 152 -3.88 -7.86 10.37
CA LYS A 152 -3.09 -8.70 11.30
C LYS A 152 -1.67 -8.18 11.53
N ALA A 153 -1.14 -7.43 10.56
CA ALA A 153 0.19 -6.83 10.59
C ALA A 153 0.19 -5.41 11.18
N LEU A 154 -0.96 -4.85 11.52
CA LEU A 154 -1.06 -3.56 12.19
C LEU A 154 -1.08 -3.74 13.71
N LYS A 155 -0.47 -2.80 14.42
CA LYS A 155 -0.62 -2.65 15.87
C LYS A 155 -2.06 -2.22 16.24
N PRO A 156 -2.50 -2.33 17.50
CA PRO A 156 -3.74 -1.70 17.96
C PRO A 156 -3.72 -0.20 17.63
N GLY A 157 -4.76 0.28 16.94
CA GLY A 157 -4.82 1.67 16.46
C GLY A 157 -3.97 1.96 15.21
N GLY A 158 -3.29 0.97 14.67
CA GLY A 158 -2.48 1.10 13.46
C GLY A 158 -3.30 1.51 12.25
N ARG A 159 -2.67 2.21 11.31
CA ARG A 159 -3.31 2.85 10.16
C ARG A 159 -2.75 2.36 8.83
N VAL A 160 -3.57 2.49 7.80
CA VAL A 160 -3.16 2.34 6.40
C VAL A 160 -3.26 3.71 5.75
N ALA A 161 -2.19 4.16 5.13
CA ALA A 161 -2.12 5.42 4.38
C ALA A 161 -1.95 5.10 2.89
N ILE A 162 -2.79 5.67 2.05
CA ILE A 162 -2.81 5.44 0.60
C ILE A 162 -2.67 6.78 -0.10
N VAL A 163 -1.59 6.93 -0.88
CA VAL A 163 -1.35 8.04 -1.79
C VAL A 163 -1.33 7.47 -3.19
N ASP A 164 -2.22 7.92 -4.07
CA ASP A 164 -2.27 7.43 -5.45
C ASP A 164 -2.84 8.52 -6.39
N PHE A 165 -2.65 8.33 -7.69
CA PHE A 165 -3.00 9.34 -8.68
C PHE A 165 -4.50 9.55 -8.82
N ARG A 166 -4.91 10.83 -8.90
CA ARG A 166 -6.28 11.20 -9.25
C ARG A 166 -6.55 10.90 -10.73
N LEU A 167 -7.82 10.69 -11.07
CA LEU A 167 -8.24 10.41 -12.45
C LEU A 167 -7.88 11.56 -13.42
N ASP A 168 -7.89 12.79 -12.93
CA ASP A 168 -7.62 14.02 -13.68
C ASP A 168 -6.16 14.47 -13.64
N SER A 169 -5.28 13.72 -12.99
CA SER A 169 -3.85 14.06 -12.95
C SER A 169 -3.26 14.19 -14.36
N PRO A 170 -2.44 15.22 -14.64
CA PRO A 170 -1.80 15.39 -15.95
C PRO A 170 -0.75 14.32 -16.23
N GLU A 171 -0.17 13.74 -15.19
CA GLU A 171 0.90 12.74 -15.25
C GLU A 171 0.59 11.55 -14.36
N GLY A 172 1.38 10.48 -14.48
CA GLY A 172 1.23 9.24 -13.71
C GLY A 172 0.90 8.05 -14.61
N PRO A 173 0.37 6.96 -14.05
CA PRO A 173 0.02 5.77 -14.81
C PRO A 173 -1.09 6.08 -15.84
N PRO A 174 -1.30 5.23 -16.86
CA PRO A 174 -2.41 5.37 -17.80
C PRO A 174 -3.74 5.56 -17.05
N LYS A 175 -4.65 6.36 -17.62
CA LYS A 175 -5.92 6.70 -16.95
C LYS A 175 -6.73 5.47 -16.54
N GLU A 176 -6.64 4.41 -17.33
CA GLU A 176 -7.33 3.13 -17.11
C GLU A 176 -6.81 2.38 -15.88
N ALA A 177 -5.56 2.66 -15.48
CA ALA A 177 -4.94 2.10 -14.29
C ALA A 177 -5.29 2.87 -13.00
N ARG A 178 -5.76 4.11 -13.12
CA ARG A 178 -6.07 4.97 -11.98
C ARG A 178 -7.38 4.57 -11.31
N ILE A 179 -7.41 4.66 -10.00
CA ILE A 179 -8.58 4.30 -9.19
C ILE A 179 -9.12 5.55 -8.51
N ALA A 180 -10.43 5.80 -8.70
CA ALA A 180 -11.08 6.93 -8.04
C ALA A 180 -11.04 6.79 -6.50
N PRO A 181 -10.82 7.87 -5.74
CA PRO A 181 -10.75 7.82 -4.28
C PRO A 181 -12.03 7.26 -3.65
N GLU A 182 -13.20 7.47 -4.24
CA GLU A 182 -14.48 6.91 -3.79
C GLU A 182 -14.49 5.39 -3.87
N ARG A 183 -13.89 4.82 -4.91
CA ARG A 183 -13.73 3.37 -5.07
C ARG A 183 -12.77 2.82 -4.02
N VAL A 184 -11.65 3.50 -3.77
CA VAL A 184 -10.71 3.12 -2.69
C VAL A 184 -11.43 3.10 -1.34
N LYS A 185 -12.18 4.16 -1.02
CA LYS A 185 -12.97 4.26 0.23
C LYS A 185 -13.96 3.09 0.35
N ALA A 186 -14.65 2.73 -0.73
CA ALA A 186 -15.59 1.61 -0.74
C ALA A 186 -14.90 0.25 -0.56
N GLU A 187 -13.80 -0.02 -1.27
CA GLU A 187 -13.02 -1.26 -1.16
C GLU A 187 -12.41 -1.40 0.25
N MET A 188 -11.85 -0.32 0.82
CA MET A 188 -11.30 -0.30 2.17
C MET A 188 -12.38 -0.53 3.24
N LYS A 189 -13.57 0.04 3.07
CA LYS A 189 -14.72 -0.23 3.96
C LYS A 189 -15.09 -1.71 3.96
N LYS A 190 -15.16 -2.35 2.79
CA LYS A 190 -15.43 -3.80 2.68
C LYS A 190 -14.30 -4.65 3.28
N ALA A 191 -13.05 -4.17 3.24
CA ALA A 191 -11.92 -4.81 3.91
C ALA A 191 -11.92 -4.62 5.45
N GLY A 192 -12.88 -3.86 6.00
CA GLY A 192 -13.04 -3.63 7.44
C GLY A 192 -12.24 -2.44 7.96
N TYR A 193 -12.08 -1.41 7.15
CA TYR A 193 -11.46 -0.15 7.55
C TYR A 193 -12.44 1.01 7.54
N VAL A 194 -12.15 2.05 8.30
CA VAL A 194 -12.85 3.34 8.30
C VAL A 194 -11.87 4.43 7.90
N LEU A 195 -12.32 5.38 7.09
CA LEU A 195 -11.55 6.58 6.75
C LEU A 195 -11.43 7.46 8.00
N VAL A 196 -10.21 7.89 8.32
CA VAL A 196 -9.94 8.76 9.49
C VAL A 196 -9.35 10.11 9.09
N ALA A 197 -8.73 10.19 7.91
CA ALA A 197 -8.29 11.47 7.34
C ALA A 197 -8.26 11.41 5.82
N GLU A 198 -8.50 12.55 5.20
CA GLU A 198 -8.33 12.81 3.77
C GLU A 198 -7.62 14.13 3.61
N HIS A 199 -6.50 14.13 2.88
CA HIS A 199 -5.67 15.30 2.67
C HIS A 199 -5.72 15.73 1.20
N SER A 200 -5.80 17.05 0.96
CA SER A 200 -5.96 17.64 -0.38
C SER A 200 -4.75 18.47 -0.84
N PHE A 201 -3.64 18.45 -0.11
CA PHE A 201 -2.47 19.30 -0.41
C PHE A 201 -1.61 18.79 -1.57
N LEU A 202 -1.82 17.54 -2.02
CA LEU A 202 -1.09 16.97 -3.15
C LEU A 202 -1.73 17.41 -4.48
N PRO A 203 -0.98 18.03 -5.40
CA PRO A 203 -1.54 18.56 -6.64
C PRO A 203 -2.02 17.49 -7.63
N ARG A 204 -1.42 16.29 -7.60
CA ARG A 204 -1.65 15.21 -8.58
C ARG A 204 -2.32 13.97 -7.99
N GLN A 205 -2.32 13.83 -6.67
CA GLN A 205 -2.72 12.61 -5.97
C GLN A 205 -3.79 12.89 -4.91
N TYR A 206 -4.53 11.87 -4.54
CA TYR A 206 -5.29 11.84 -3.30
C TYR A 206 -4.44 11.22 -2.19
N PHE A 207 -4.72 11.58 -0.96
CA PHE A 207 -4.09 10.99 0.21
C PHE A 207 -5.15 10.65 1.25
N LEU A 208 -5.36 9.35 1.46
CA LEU A 208 -6.39 8.80 2.32
C LEU A 208 -5.75 8.01 3.47
N VAL A 209 -6.21 8.23 4.68
CA VAL A 209 -5.74 7.49 5.87
C VAL A 209 -6.90 6.71 6.48
N PHE A 210 -6.68 5.43 6.70
CA PHE A 210 -7.68 4.50 7.23
C PHE A 210 -7.20 3.87 8.53
N ARG A 211 -8.13 3.48 9.39
CA ARG A 211 -7.92 2.66 10.58
C ARG A 211 -8.82 1.43 10.52
N GLY A 212 -8.37 0.32 11.09
CA GLY A 212 -9.23 -0.85 11.24
C GLY A 212 -10.51 -0.48 12.00
N ALA A 213 -11.68 -0.88 11.49
CA ALA A 213 -12.92 -0.75 12.22
C ALA A 213 -12.84 -1.55 13.53
N SER A 214 -13.32 -0.97 14.62
CA SER A 214 -13.54 -1.72 15.89
C SER A 214 -14.53 -2.84 15.61
N MET A 215 -14.22 -4.03 16.09
CA MET A 215 -15.19 -5.14 16.11
C MET A 215 -16.22 -4.88 17.18
#